data_7d17e123841067f1c8dc9fbf0ba54409
#
_entry.id   7d17e123841067f1c8dc9fbf0ba54409
#
_cell.length_a   1.000
_cell.length_b   1.000
_cell.length_c   1.000
_cell.angle_alpha   90.00
_cell.angle_beta   90.00
_cell.angle_gamma   90.00
#
_symmetry.space_group_name_H-M   'P 1'
#
loop_
_entity.id
_entity.type
_entity.pdbx_description
1 polymer ?
#
loop_
_entity_poly.entity_id
_entity_poly.type
_entity_poly.pdbx_seq_one_letter_code
_entity_poly.pdbx_strand_id
1 'polypeptide(L)'
;MPIVGFHASHEQMHPSALLAAVQDAEFAGFDAAMCSDHLAPWTTAQRHSGFSWSWLGAALATTRLGLGLVTAPGQRMHGVIVAQALGTLGAMFPGRIWAALASGENLNEHVTGDPWPDHSMRRDRLAANADVIRKLLTGEEVTRHDELITVDRARVWTRPEIAPSLFAAAVSPEGAAHVASWADGLVTVLQEGDAHRDTIAAYHDAGGTGPVSLQVHVSYASSRAEAEAIALEQWRHAVVTPPALWDLATPEEFDVRAAGATIDDIRTHVIVTHELSELRDRLSELGADVDRLYLHHVGTDQSAFIRDMGEHVLPAIREAGR
;
A
#
# COMPACT_ATOMS: atom_id res chain seq x y z
N MET A 1 6.75 -19.81 -3.94
CA MET A 1 5.92 -19.61 -2.73
C MET A 1 5.92 -18.12 -2.42
N PRO A 2 4.77 -17.47 -2.40
CA PRO A 2 4.72 -16.03 -2.15
C PRO A 2 5.15 -15.70 -0.71
N ILE A 3 5.72 -14.51 -0.52
CA ILE A 3 5.83 -13.88 0.79
C ILE A 3 4.43 -13.44 1.21
N VAL A 4 3.96 -13.84 2.40
CA VAL A 4 2.65 -13.40 2.89
C VAL A 4 2.85 -12.35 3.97
N GLY A 5 2.42 -11.12 3.68
CA GLY A 5 2.59 -9.96 4.54
C GLY A 5 1.28 -9.48 5.16
N PHE A 6 1.40 -8.78 6.29
CA PHE A 6 0.32 -8.07 6.95
C PHE A 6 0.26 -6.61 6.42
N HIS A 7 -0.93 -6.13 6.07
CA HIS A 7 -1.12 -4.71 5.75
C HIS A 7 -1.61 -3.94 6.98
N ALA A 8 -0.81 -2.98 7.41
CA ALA A 8 -1.09 -2.13 8.56
C ALA A 8 -1.82 -0.84 8.11
N SER A 9 -3.14 -0.79 8.26
CA SER A 9 -3.96 0.37 7.86
C SER A 9 -3.94 1.46 8.92
N HIS A 10 -3.34 2.59 8.59
CA HIS A 10 -3.29 3.78 9.42
C HIS A 10 -4.63 4.50 9.53
N GLU A 11 -5.52 4.30 8.57
CA GLU A 11 -6.81 4.96 8.45
C GLU A 11 -7.83 4.41 9.46
N GLN A 12 -7.64 3.16 9.88
CA GLN A 12 -8.62 2.42 10.68
C GLN A 12 -8.21 2.26 12.14
N MET A 13 -6.93 2.46 12.47
CA MET A 13 -6.43 2.11 13.80
C MET A 13 -5.60 3.22 14.44
N HIS A 14 -5.75 3.36 15.76
CA HIS A 14 -4.83 4.17 16.54
C HIS A 14 -3.39 3.66 16.38
N PRO A 15 -2.39 4.54 16.19
CA PRO A 15 -1.01 4.12 15.89
C PRO A 15 -0.40 3.11 16.89
N SER A 16 -0.74 3.22 18.18
CA SER A 16 -0.24 2.26 19.19
C SER A 16 -0.88 0.88 19.05
N ALA A 17 -2.18 0.81 18.72
CA ALA A 17 -2.86 -0.47 18.46
C ALA A 17 -2.33 -1.11 17.19
N LEU A 18 -2.08 -0.31 16.15
CA LEU A 18 -1.50 -0.77 14.91
C LEU A 18 -0.06 -1.31 15.09
N LEU A 19 0.72 -0.69 16.00
CA LEU A 19 2.06 -1.19 16.35
C LEU A 19 1.98 -2.54 17.06
N ALA A 20 1.03 -2.74 17.97
CA ALA A 20 0.80 -4.04 18.60
C ALA A 20 0.36 -5.09 17.55
N ALA A 21 -0.57 -4.73 16.65
CA ALA A 21 -1.04 -5.65 15.61
C ALA A 21 0.09 -6.14 14.67
N VAL A 22 1.05 -5.28 14.29
CA VAL A 22 2.16 -5.72 13.44
C VAL A 22 3.13 -6.65 14.19
N GLN A 23 3.28 -6.46 15.52
CA GLN A 23 4.07 -7.38 16.37
C GLN A 23 3.36 -8.72 16.51
N ASP A 24 2.05 -8.73 16.70
CA ASP A 24 1.22 -9.92 16.75
C ASP A 24 1.26 -10.67 15.39
N ALA A 25 1.25 -9.95 14.27
CA ALA A 25 1.39 -10.53 12.94
C ALA A 25 2.76 -11.22 12.75
N GLU A 26 3.85 -10.61 13.21
CA GLU A 26 5.17 -11.28 13.22
C GLU A 26 5.13 -12.56 14.04
N PHE A 27 4.56 -12.50 15.24
CA PHE A 27 4.45 -13.67 16.12
C PHE A 27 3.58 -14.78 15.51
N ALA A 28 2.50 -14.42 14.83
CA ALA A 28 1.62 -15.35 14.11
C ALA A 28 2.27 -15.95 12.85
N GLY A 29 3.44 -15.42 12.42
CA GLY A 29 4.21 -15.99 11.33
C GLY A 29 4.01 -15.33 9.99
N PHE A 30 3.49 -14.09 9.91
CA PHE A 30 3.60 -13.30 8.68
C PHE A 30 5.07 -13.04 8.33
N ASP A 31 5.39 -13.07 7.04
CA ASP A 31 6.77 -12.96 6.55
C ASP A 31 7.24 -11.50 6.42
N ALA A 32 6.30 -10.57 6.26
CA ALA A 32 6.55 -9.14 6.02
C ALA A 32 5.34 -8.29 6.47
N ALA A 33 5.48 -6.97 6.43
CA ALA A 33 4.33 -6.09 6.50
C ALA A 33 4.46 -4.90 5.54
N MET A 34 3.36 -4.20 5.29
CA MET A 34 3.36 -2.92 4.58
C MET A 34 2.27 -2.00 5.14
N CYS A 35 2.37 -0.71 4.86
CA CYS A 35 1.36 0.28 5.21
C CYS A 35 1.18 1.33 4.09
N SER A 36 0.19 2.20 4.22
CA SER A 36 -0.04 3.33 3.33
C SER A 36 0.20 4.65 4.05
N ASP A 37 0.67 5.66 3.32
CA ASP A 37 0.96 6.99 3.83
C ASP A 37 -0.19 7.95 3.48
N HIS A 38 -1.25 7.91 4.27
CA HIS A 38 -2.40 8.79 4.16
C HIS A 38 -2.37 9.91 5.20
N LEU A 39 -2.84 11.09 4.82
CA LEU A 39 -3.10 12.19 5.75
C LEU A 39 -4.50 12.09 6.34
N ALA A 40 -5.47 11.69 5.52
CA ALA A 40 -6.86 11.53 5.90
C ALA A 40 -7.33 10.08 5.68
N PRO A 41 -8.28 9.58 6.47
CA PRO A 41 -8.94 8.30 6.19
C PRO A 41 -9.82 8.43 4.94
N TRP A 42 -10.18 7.30 4.33
CA TRP A 42 -11.08 7.29 3.17
C TRP A 42 -12.50 7.71 3.52
N THR A 43 -12.97 7.41 4.72
CA THR A 43 -14.32 7.72 5.20
C THR A 43 -14.26 8.20 6.64
N THR A 44 -15.26 8.95 7.07
CA THR A 44 -15.32 9.43 8.46
C THR A 44 -15.48 8.28 9.48
N ALA A 45 -15.93 7.10 9.05
CA ALA A 45 -16.07 5.92 9.91
C ALA A 45 -14.71 5.35 10.34
N GLN A 46 -13.64 5.52 9.55
CA GLN A 46 -12.32 4.98 9.84
C GLN A 46 -11.58 5.72 10.95
N ARG A 47 -11.76 7.05 11.09
CA ARG A 47 -11.40 7.90 12.25
C ARG A 47 -9.92 8.12 12.54
N HIS A 48 -8.98 7.47 11.86
CA HIS A 48 -7.55 7.60 12.10
C HIS A 48 -6.81 7.98 10.82
N SER A 49 -5.62 8.51 10.96
CA SER A 49 -4.58 8.57 9.93
C SER A 49 -3.26 8.98 10.58
N GLY A 50 -2.55 8.01 11.13
CA GLY A 50 -1.24 8.25 11.74
C GLY A 50 -0.16 8.46 10.69
N PHE A 51 0.84 9.32 10.96
CA PHE A 51 1.94 9.55 10.05
C PHE A 51 2.84 8.32 9.92
N SER A 52 2.75 7.65 8.80
CA SER A 52 3.35 6.33 8.54
C SER A 52 4.87 6.31 8.71
N TRP A 53 5.57 7.37 8.31
CA TRP A 53 7.02 7.45 8.42
C TRP A 53 7.53 7.41 9.86
N SER A 54 6.83 8.08 10.79
CA SER A 54 7.16 8.02 12.21
C SER A 54 6.87 6.64 12.79
N TRP A 55 5.74 6.05 12.41
CA TRP A 55 5.32 4.72 12.86
C TRP A 55 6.27 3.62 12.33
N LEU A 56 6.72 3.71 11.08
CA LEU A 56 7.67 2.76 10.49
C LEU A 56 8.97 2.64 11.29
N GLY A 57 9.50 3.76 11.80
CA GLY A 57 10.67 3.72 12.67
C GLY A 57 10.45 2.87 13.92
N ALA A 58 9.28 2.99 14.55
CA ALA A 58 8.90 2.18 15.72
C ALA A 58 8.65 0.71 15.34
N ALA A 59 7.94 0.45 14.25
CA ALA A 59 7.65 -0.91 13.79
C ALA A 59 8.92 -1.67 13.39
N LEU A 60 9.84 -1.05 12.66
CA LEU A 60 11.14 -1.62 12.32
C LEU A 60 12.01 -1.90 13.56
N ALA A 61 11.93 -1.03 14.57
CA ALA A 61 12.71 -1.20 15.81
C ALA A 61 12.17 -2.32 16.72
N THR A 62 10.87 -2.64 16.62
CA THR A 62 10.20 -3.59 17.51
C THR A 62 9.82 -4.92 16.86
N THR A 63 10.07 -5.07 15.56
CA THR A 63 9.90 -6.32 14.80
C THR A 63 11.17 -6.67 14.03
N ARG A 64 11.21 -7.82 13.40
CA ARG A 64 12.26 -8.24 12.44
C ARG A 64 11.76 -8.25 11.00
N LEU A 65 10.49 -7.95 10.78
CA LEU A 65 9.84 -7.96 9.46
C LEU A 65 10.52 -6.99 8.49
N GLY A 66 10.52 -7.32 7.22
CA GLY A 66 10.68 -6.34 6.15
C GLY A 66 9.40 -5.51 6.04
N LEU A 67 9.54 -4.18 6.00
CA LEU A 67 8.39 -3.26 5.99
C LEU A 67 8.35 -2.46 4.70
N GLY A 68 7.18 -2.42 4.07
CA GLY A 68 6.90 -1.61 2.89
C GLY A 68 6.02 -0.40 3.22
N LEU A 69 6.14 0.63 2.41
CA LEU A 69 5.29 1.82 2.49
C LEU A 69 4.80 2.21 1.10
N VAL A 70 3.49 2.38 0.93
CA VAL A 70 2.93 3.06 -0.25
C VAL A 70 2.84 4.55 0.07
N THR A 71 3.53 5.40 -0.72
CA THR A 71 3.57 6.85 -0.53
C THR A 71 3.54 7.57 -1.87
N ALA A 72 3.04 8.81 -1.89
CA ALA A 72 2.97 9.64 -3.09
C ALA A 72 3.96 10.81 -2.99
N PRO A 73 5.15 10.73 -3.63
CA PRO A 73 6.04 11.88 -3.71
C PRO A 73 5.48 12.87 -4.75
N GLY A 74 5.16 14.10 -4.31
CA GLY A 74 4.56 15.09 -5.20
C GLY A 74 4.29 16.41 -4.51
N GLN A 75 3.11 16.59 -3.97
CA GLN A 75 2.71 17.83 -3.31
C GLN A 75 2.99 17.77 -1.81
N ARG A 76 2.27 16.93 -1.07
CA ARG A 76 2.42 16.81 0.39
C ARG A 76 3.81 16.31 0.80
N MET A 77 4.33 15.32 0.10
CA MET A 77 5.64 14.72 0.39
C MET A 77 6.62 15.01 -0.74
N HIS A 78 7.49 15.98 -0.54
CA HIS A 78 8.55 16.29 -1.52
C HIS A 78 9.52 15.12 -1.65
N GLY A 79 9.95 14.77 -2.89
CA GLY A 79 10.83 13.64 -3.15
C GLY A 79 12.15 13.64 -2.37
N VAL A 80 12.71 14.83 -2.09
CA VAL A 80 13.91 14.96 -1.24
C VAL A 80 13.64 14.50 0.18
N ILE A 81 12.46 14.78 0.73
CA ILE A 81 12.08 14.35 2.09
C ILE A 81 11.84 12.82 2.11
N VAL A 82 11.20 12.28 1.08
CA VAL A 82 11.05 10.83 0.92
C VAL A 82 12.41 10.15 0.85
N ALA A 83 13.35 10.68 0.06
CA ALA A 83 14.72 10.14 -0.03
C ALA A 83 15.45 10.21 1.32
N GLN A 84 15.32 11.31 2.07
CA GLN A 84 15.92 11.43 3.39
C GLN A 84 15.35 10.43 4.39
N ALA A 85 14.02 10.24 4.40
CA ALA A 85 13.35 9.28 5.26
C ALA A 85 13.78 7.84 4.94
N LEU A 86 13.77 7.44 3.66
CA LEU A 86 14.25 6.14 3.20
C LEU A 86 15.73 5.93 3.52
N GLY A 87 16.57 6.95 3.31
CA GLY A 87 17.99 6.91 3.64
C GLY A 87 18.22 6.65 5.12
N THR A 88 17.46 7.34 5.98
CA THR A 88 17.54 7.19 7.44
C THR A 88 17.10 5.80 7.88
N LEU A 89 15.91 5.36 7.46
CA LEU A 89 15.37 4.05 7.83
C LEU A 89 16.22 2.91 7.25
N GLY A 90 16.71 3.05 6.02
CA GLY A 90 17.59 2.07 5.41
C GLY A 90 18.95 1.97 6.09
N ALA A 91 19.49 3.07 6.62
CA ALA A 91 20.73 3.07 7.40
C ALA A 91 20.54 2.44 8.80
N MET A 92 19.40 2.69 9.45
CA MET A 92 19.05 2.09 10.75
C MET A 92 18.70 0.60 10.63
N PHE A 93 18.08 0.19 9.54
CA PHE A 93 17.52 -1.16 9.34
C PHE A 93 17.88 -1.71 7.94
N PRO A 94 19.14 -2.05 7.67
CA PRO A 94 19.63 -2.43 6.35
C PRO A 94 18.82 -3.58 5.72
N GLY A 95 18.36 -3.37 4.47
CA GLY A 95 17.63 -4.37 3.70
C GLY A 95 16.18 -4.63 4.14
N ARG A 96 15.67 -3.91 5.15
CA ARG A 96 14.34 -4.16 5.73
C ARG A 96 13.27 -3.15 5.34
N ILE A 97 13.61 -2.09 4.63
CA ILE A 97 12.66 -1.07 4.17
C ILE A 97 12.61 -0.99 2.66
N TRP A 98 11.42 -0.83 2.10
CA TRP A 98 11.17 -0.52 0.70
C TRP A 98 9.98 0.44 0.58
N ALA A 99 9.87 1.16 -0.53
CA ALA A 99 8.73 2.03 -0.78
C ALA A 99 8.11 1.76 -2.15
N ALA A 100 6.79 1.77 -2.22
CA ALA A 100 6.04 1.84 -3.47
C ALA A 100 5.58 3.28 -3.68
N LEU A 101 6.03 3.87 -4.78
CA LEU A 101 5.71 5.24 -5.13
C LEU A 101 4.43 5.27 -5.97
N ALA A 102 3.49 6.14 -5.59
CA ALA A 102 2.19 6.34 -6.23
C ALA A 102 2.05 7.76 -6.78
N SER A 103 1.11 7.97 -7.69
CA SER A 103 0.84 9.30 -8.28
C SER A 103 -0.01 10.21 -7.39
N GLY A 104 -0.48 9.70 -6.23
CA GLY A 104 -1.25 10.43 -5.24
C GLY A 104 -2.76 10.48 -5.50
N GLU A 105 -3.47 10.88 -4.45
CA GLU A 105 -4.90 11.14 -4.43
C GLU A 105 -5.15 12.52 -3.81
N ASN A 106 -6.11 13.24 -4.33
CA ASN A 106 -6.43 14.59 -3.85
C ASN A 106 -6.81 14.60 -2.36
N LEU A 107 -7.37 13.52 -1.85
CA LEU A 107 -7.65 13.30 -0.43
C LEU A 107 -6.45 13.62 0.48
N ASN A 108 -5.25 13.27 0.03
CA ASN A 108 -4.02 13.43 0.79
C ASN A 108 -3.22 14.69 0.40
N GLU A 109 -3.38 15.17 -0.84
CA GLU A 109 -2.50 16.17 -1.43
C GLU A 109 -3.06 17.61 -1.40
N HIS A 110 -4.40 17.79 -1.41
CA HIS A 110 -5.06 19.11 -1.46
C HIS A 110 -4.66 20.05 -0.32
N VAL A 111 -4.18 19.52 0.78
CA VAL A 111 -3.82 20.26 2.00
C VAL A 111 -2.66 21.23 1.83
N THR A 112 -1.88 21.09 0.76
CA THR A 112 -0.81 22.05 0.44
C THR A 112 -1.35 23.37 -0.12
N GLY A 113 -2.62 23.37 -0.59
CA GLY A 113 -3.22 24.52 -1.25
C GLY A 113 -2.82 24.67 -2.72
N ASP A 114 -1.94 23.82 -3.23
CA ASP A 114 -1.60 23.79 -4.64
C ASP A 114 -2.73 23.17 -5.47
N PRO A 115 -2.91 23.59 -6.75
CA PRO A 115 -3.87 22.96 -7.64
C PRO A 115 -3.61 21.45 -7.79
N TRP A 116 -4.68 20.64 -7.80
CA TRP A 116 -4.58 19.23 -8.09
C TRP A 116 -4.33 19.00 -9.60
N PRO A 117 -3.19 18.41 -10.00
CA PRO A 117 -2.85 18.24 -11.40
C PRO A 117 -3.70 17.15 -12.07
N ASP A 118 -3.78 17.21 -13.39
CA ASP A 118 -4.35 16.13 -14.16
C ASP A 118 -3.52 14.82 -14.05
N HIS A 119 -4.12 13.73 -14.50
CA HIS A 119 -3.53 12.39 -14.36
C HIS A 119 -2.19 12.24 -15.10
N SER A 120 -2.03 12.87 -16.28
CA SER A 120 -0.77 12.82 -17.04
C SER A 120 0.35 13.53 -16.28
N MET A 121 0.09 14.74 -15.81
CA MET A 121 1.05 15.51 -15.01
C MET A 121 1.45 14.77 -13.73
N ARG A 122 0.51 14.11 -13.05
CA ARG A 122 0.82 13.32 -11.85
C ARG A 122 1.74 12.14 -12.15
N ARG A 123 1.54 11.44 -13.27
CA ARG A 123 2.42 10.34 -13.70
C ARG A 123 3.83 10.81 -14.04
N ASP A 124 3.95 11.91 -14.78
CA ASP A 124 5.24 12.49 -15.13
C ASP A 124 5.99 13.00 -13.89
N ARG A 125 5.26 13.61 -12.94
CA ARG A 125 5.77 14.03 -11.64
C ARG A 125 6.25 12.83 -10.82
N LEU A 126 5.53 11.72 -10.82
CA LEU A 126 5.94 10.49 -10.13
C LEU A 126 7.27 9.96 -10.67
N ALA A 127 7.42 9.85 -11.99
CA ALA A 127 8.65 9.39 -12.62
C ALA A 127 9.84 10.34 -12.31
N ALA A 128 9.60 11.65 -12.35
CA ALA A 128 10.60 12.66 -12.00
C ALA A 128 11.05 12.55 -10.53
N ASN A 129 10.11 12.34 -9.60
CA ASN A 129 10.42 12.13 -8.18
C ASN A 129 11.16 10.80 -7.96
N ALA A 130 10.79 9.72 -8.63
CA ALA A 130 11.48 8.43 -8.55
C ALA A 130 12.95 8.55 -8.96
N ASP A 131 13.26 9.25 -10.06
CA ASP A 131 14.63 9.53 -10.51
C ASP A 131 15.41 10.33 -9.46
N VAL A 132 14.82 11.41 -8.94
CA VAL A 132 15.45 12.23 -7.88
C VAL A 132 15.70 11.41 -6.62
N ILE A 133 14.73 10.65 -6.14
CA ILE A 133 14.87 9.81 -4.94
C ILE A 133 16.01 8.80 -5.13
N ARG A 134 16.04 8.12 -6.29
CA ARG A 134 17.07 7.12 -6.60
C ARG A 134 18.47 7.73 -6.57
N LYS A 135 18.68 8.86 -7.24
CA LYS A 135 19.96 9.58 -7.24
C LYS A 135 20.39 10.03 -5.85
N LEU A 136 19.46 10.57 -5.06
CA LEU A 136 19.76 10.99 -3.68
C LEU A 136 20.17 9.82 -2.79
N LEU A 137 19.53 8.64 -2.95
CA LEU A 137 19.89 7.44 -2.19
C LEU A 137 21.27 6.88 -2.54
N THR A 138 21.80 7.13 -3.76
CA THR A 138 23.19 6.82 -4.10
C THR A 138 24.19 7.83 -3.57
N GLY A 139 23.72 8.97 -3.06
CA GLY A 139 24.52 10.06 -2.51
C GLY A 139 24.92 11.12 -3.52
N GLU A 140 24.33 11.12 -4.70
CA GLU A 140 24.48 12.19 -5.67
C GLU A 140 23.92 13.51 -5.11
N GLU A 141 24.54 14.63 -5.51
CA GLU A 141 23.95 15.95 -5.34
C GLU A 141 23.05 16.24 -6.53
N VAL A 142 21.77 16.51 -6.27
CA VAL A 142 20.77 16.71 -7.31
C VAL A 142 20.36 18.18 -7.37
N THR A 143 20.38 18.74 -8.57
CA THR A 143 19.72 20.01 -8.92
C THR A 143 18.83 19.77 -10.11
N ARG A 144 17.54 20.10 -9.98
CA ARG A 144 16.52 20.00 -11.02
C ARG A 144 15.49 21.10 -10.85
N HIS A 145 15.21 21.85 -11.92
CA HIS A 145 14.23 22.92 -11.93
C HIS A 145 13.37 22.79 -13.17
N ASP A 146 12.22 22.17 -13.05
CA ASP A 146 11.22 22.05 -14.10
C ASP A 146 9.79 22.14 -13.53
N GLU A 147 8.79 21.96 -14.35
CA GLU A 147 7.38 21.98 -13.94
C GLU A 147 6.96 20.76 -13.07
N LEU A 148 7.76 19.71 -13.07
CA LEU A 148 7.46 18.46 -12.35
C LEU A 148 7.99 18.49 -10.93
N ILE A 149 9.21 19.03 -10.72
CA ILE A 149 9.85 19.11 -9.41
C ILE A 149 10.95 20.18 -9.38
N THR A 150 11.05 20.86 -8.25
CA THR A 150 12.17 21.79 -7.97
C THR A 150 13.05 21.22 -6.87
N VAL A 151 14.33 21.01 -7.20
CA VAL A 151 15.38 20.55 -6.26
C VAL A 151 16.61 21.44 -6.47
N ASP A 152 17.14 22.02 -5.39
CA ASP A 152 18.35 22.85 -5.45
C ASP A 152 19.45 22.25 -4.57
N ARG A 153 20.50 21.73 -5.18
CA ARG A 153 21.72 21.17 -4.56
C ARG A 153 21.43 20.26 -3.36
N ALA A 154 20.40 19.38 -3.50
CA ALA A 154 20.03 18.46 -2.45
C ALA A 154 20.94 17.23 -2.44
N ARG A 155 21.27 16.79 -1.22
CA ARG A 155 22.04 15.57 -0.98
C ARG A 155 21.54 14.86 0.27
N VAL A 156 21.39 13.54 0.21
CA VAL A 156 21.18 12.70 1.40
C VAL A 156 22.53 12.35 2.02
N TRP A 157 22.79 12.85 3.24
CA TRP A 157 24.06 12.67 3.94
C TRP A 157 24.17 11.33 4.66
N THR A 158 23.07 10.87 5.28
CA THR A 158 22.99 9.53 5.87
C THR A 158 22.54 8.56 4.81
N ARG A 159 23.47 7.79 4.28
CA ARG A 159 23.20 6.83 3.20
C ARG A 159 23.05 5.43 3.76
N PRO A 160 22.07 4.66 3.28
CA PRO A 160 21.97 3.25 3.61
C PRO A 160 23.09 2.47 2.90
N GLU A 161 23.57 1.41 3.54
CA GLU A 161 24.51 0.48 2.92
C GLU A 161 23.85 -0.29 1.76
N ILE A 162 22.57 -0.67 1.96
CA ILE A 162 21.71 -1.27 0.94
C ILE A 162 20.61 -0.27 0.62
N ALA A 163 20.60 0.26 -0.60
CA ALA A 163 19.57 1.19 -1.03
C ALA A 163 18.19 0.54 -0.98
N PRO A 164 17.18 1.18 -0.34
CA PRO A 164 15.80 0.70 -0.37
C PRO A 164 15.28 0.57 -1.80
N SER A 165 14.60 -0.53 -2.10
CA SER A 165 13.95 -0.71 -3.40
C SER A 165 12.79 0.28 -3.57
N LEU A 166 12.69 0.84 -4.77
CA LEU A 166 11.64 1.76 -5.18
C LEU A 166 10.66 1.02 -6.11
N PHE A 167 9.61 0.45 -5.52
CA PHE A 167 8.49 -0.12 -6.27
C PHE A 167 7.60 1.00 -6.79
N ALA A 168 6.67 0.66 -7.67
CA ALA A 168 5.57 1.54 -8.02
C ALA A 168 4.23 0.93 -7.60
N ALA A 169 3.29 1.77 -7.18
CA ALA A 169 1.91 1.38 -6.99
C ALA A 169 1.09 1.77 -8.22
N ALA A 170 0.44 0.79 -8.85
CA ALA A 170 -0.42 1.00 -10.01
C ALA A 170 -1.61 0.04 -9.98
N VAL A 171 -2.79 0.56 -10.32
CA VAL A 171 -4.07 -0.16 -10.29
C VAL A 171 -4.74 -0.24 -11.67
N SER A 172 -3.99 0.08 -12.73
CA SER A 172 -4.47 -0.02 -14.11
C SER A 172 -3.35 -0.49 -15.04
N PRO A 173 -3.68 -1.16 -16.15
CA PRO A 173 -2.70 -1.59 -17.16
C PRO A 173 -1.85 -0.43 -17.69
N GLU A 174 -2.47 0.72 -17.98
CA GLU A 174 -1.76 1.91 -18.44
C GLU A 174 -0.75 2.43 -17.40
N GLY A 175 -1.18 2.52 -16.12
CA GLY A 175 -0.30 2.93 -15.04
C GLY A 175 0.86 1.97 -14.83
N ALA A 176 0.61 0.67 -14.86
CA ALA A 176 1.61 -0.37 -14.70
C ALA A 176 2.66 -0.36 -15.83
N ALA A 177 2.22 -0.21 -17.08
CA ALA A 177 3.12 -0.07 -18.22
C ALA A 177 4.01 1.19 -18.11
N HIS A 178 3.45 2.31 -17.64
CA HIS A 178 4.20 3.56 -17.48
C HIS A 178 5.35 3.44 -16.46
N VAL A 179 5.14 2.72 -15.37
CA VAL A 179 6.14 2.61 -14.30
C VAL A 179 7.18 1.50 -14.52
N ALA A 180 6.94 0.59 -15.45
CA ALA A 180 7.78 -0.57 -15.72
C ALA A 180 9.25 -0.23 -16.02
N SER A 181 9.51 0.95 -16.61
CA SER A 181 10.84 1.39 -17.01
C SER A 181 11.76 1.81 -15.84
N TRP A 182 11.18 2.13 -14.67
CA TRP A 182 11.96 2.63 -13.53
C TRP A 182 11.72 1.89 -12.21
N ALA A 183 10.58 1.21 -12.07
CA ALA A 183 10.23 0.55 -10.81
C ALA A 183 11.02 -0.74 -10.59
N ASP A 184 11.49 -0.94 -9.36
CA ASP A 184 12.17 -2.17 -8.94
C ASP A 184 11.16 -3.31 -8.67
N GLY A 185 9.85 -3.04 -8.73
CA GLY A 185 8.74 -3.98 -8.58
C GLY A 185 7.40 -3.26 -8.64
N LEU A 186 6.32 -4.01 -8.65
CA LEU A 186 4.95 -3.52 -8.73
C LEU A 186 4.18 -3.82 -7.45
N VAL A 187 3.38 -2.87 -6.98
CA VAL A 187 2.31 -3.09 -6.00
C VAL A 187 0.98 -2.80 -6.68
N THR A 188 0.06 -3.75 -6.63
CA THR A 188 -1.32 -3.58 -7.09
C THR A 188 -2.30 -4.11 -6.05
N VAL A 189 -3.60 -3.95 -6.30
CA VAL A 189 -4.66 -4.41 -5.39
C VAL A 189 -5.56 -5.40 -6.09
N LEU A 190 -6.21 -6.28 -5.32
CA LEU A 190 -7.26 -7.14 -5.84
C LEU A 190 -8.40 -6.30 -6.41
N GLN A 191 -8.82 -6.62 -7.63
CA GLN A 191 -9.86 -5.91 -8.38
C GLN A 191 -10.97 -6.86 -8.81
N GLU A 192 -12.14 -6.30 -9.12
CA GLU A 192 -13.27 -7.04 -9.64
C GLU A 192 -12.89 -7.94 -10.82
N GLY A 193 -13.39 -9.18 -10.82
CA GLY A 193 -13.14 -10.15 -11.89
C GLY A 193 -11.65 -10.47 -12.10
N ASP A 194 -10.80 -10.25 -11.07
CA ASP A 194 -9.35 -10.45 -11.13
C ASP A 194 -8.63 -9.56 -12.18
N ALA A 195 -9.19 -8.38 -12.50
CA ALA A 195 -8.58 -7.43 -13.46
C ALA A 195 -7.16 -6.95 -13.07
N HIS A 196 -6.73 -7.19 -11.83
CA HIS A 196 -5.33 -6.99 -11.44
C HIS A 196 -4.36 -7.83 -12.27
N ARG A 197 -4.78 -8.97 -12.85
CA ARG A 197 -3.95 -9.79 -13.75
C ARG A 197 -3.58 -9.04 -15.04
N ASP A 198 -4.51 -8.24 -15.58
CA ASP A 198 -4.23 -7.39 -16.74
C ASP A 198 -3.22 -6.29 -16.40
N THR A 199 -3.31 -5.75 -15.19
CA THR A 199 -2.35 -4.76 -14.67
C THR A 199 -0.95 -5.37 -14.53
N ILE A 200 -0.84 -6.59 -14.02
CA ILE A 200 0.43 -7.33 -13.89
C ILE A 200 1.00 -7.67 -15.29
N ALA A 201 0.16 -8.16 -16.19
CA ALA A 201 0.59 -8.47 -17.56
C ALA A 201 1.14 -7.22 -18.26
N ALA A 202 0.46 -6.08 -18.17
CA ALA A 202 0.92 -4.83 -18.76
C ALA A 202 2.27 -4.35 -18.20
N TYR A 203 2.53 -4.56 -16.90
CA TYR A 203 3.84 -4.28 -16.28
C TYR A 203 4.94 -5.12 -16.93
N HIS A 204 4.73 -6.43 -17.08
CA HIS A 204 5.72 -7.33 -17.66
C HIS A 204 5.89 -7.09 -19.16
N ASP A 205 4.81 -6.89 -19.92
CA ASP A 205 4.84 -6.60 -21.35
C ASP A 205 5.59 -5.30 -21.66
N ALA A 206 5.54 -4.33 -20.75
CA ALA A 206 6.31 -3.08 -20.84
C ALA A 206 7.78 -3.20 -20.36
N GLY A 207 8.23 -4.41 -19.99
CA GLY A 207 9.62 -4.70 -19.62
C GLY A 207 9.89 -4.68 -18.11
N GLY A 208 8.88 -4.59 -17.27
CA GLY A 208 9.02 -4.71 -15.82
C GLY A 208 9.41 -6.15 -15.42
N THR A 209 10.50 -6.30 -14.70
CA THR A 209 11.05 -7.61 -14.29
C THR A 209 11.08 -7.81 -12.78
N GLY A 210 10.74 -6.77 -12.01
CA GLY A 210 10.76 -6.83 -10.55
C GLY A 210 9.59 -7.61 -9.97
N PRO A 211 9.66 -7.96 -8.67
CA PRO A 211 8.62 -8.73 -8.00
C PRO A 211 7.29 -7.97 -7.95
N VAL A 212 6.21 -8.74 -8.03
CA VAL A 212 4.82 -8.25 -7.95
C VAL A 212 4.26 -8.49 -6.56
N SER A 213 3.70 -7.44 -5.96
CA SER A 213 2.99 -7.48 -4.69
C SER A 213 1.51 -7.21 -4.91
N LEU A 214 0.65 -8.12 -4.45
CA LEU A 214 -0.81 -7.97 -4.48
C LEU A 214 -1.33 -7.66 -3.08
N GLN A 215 -2.00 -6.54 -2.90
CA GLN A 215 -2.76 -6.24 -1.70
C GLN A 215 -4.17 -6.78 -1.84
N VAL A 216 -4.63 -7.52 -0.83
CA VAL A 216 -5.95 -8.13 -0.78
C VAL A 216 -6.72 -7.61 0.43
N HIS A 217 -7.86 -6.97 0.18
CA HIS A 217 -8.76 -6.56 1.24
C HIS A 217 -9.64 -7.74 1.68
N VAL A 218 -9.72 -7.94 2.98
CA VAL A 218 -10.46 -9.04 3.60
C VAL A 218 -11.33 -8.50 4.72
N SER A 219 -12.61 -8.84 4.72
CA SER A 219 -13.48 -8.70 5.88
C SER A 219 -13.78 -10.10 6.42
N TYR A 220 -13.17 -10.43 7.54
CA TYR A 220 -13.28 -11.71 8.20
C TYR A 220 -13.83 -11.56 9.61
N ALA A 221 -14.81 -12.36 9.99
CA ALA A 221 -15.41 -12.36 11.33
C ALA A 221 -15.97 -13.73 11.70
N SER A 222 -16.50 -13.85 12.94
CA SER A 222 -17.09 -15.09 13.45
C SER A 222 -18.38 -15.52 12.76
N SER A 223 -19.03 -14.60 12.03
CA SER A 223 -20.25 -14.86 11.27
C SER A 223 -20.28 -14.04 9.98
N ARG A 224 -21.04 -14.53 8.99
CA ARG A 224 -21.27 -13.81 7.73
C ARG A 224 -21.83 -12.40 7.95
N ALA A 225 -22.84 -12.28 8.81
CA ALA A 225 -23.49 -10.99 9.09
C ALA A 225 -22.53 -9.97 9.70
N GLU A 226 -21.61 -10.42 10.57
CA GLU A 226 -20.58 -9.56 11.15
C GLU A 226 -19.52 -9.15 10.12
N ALA A 227 -19.06 -10.07 9.29
CA ALA A 227 -18.12 -9.77 8.22
C ALA A 227 -18.70 -8.76 7.21
N GLU A 228 -19.97 -8.90 6.86
CA GLU A 228 -20.69 -7.96 5.99
C GLU A 228 -20.84 -6.58 6.65
N ALA A 229 -21.18 -6.52 7.94
CA ALA A 229 -21.30 -5.27 8.67
C ALA A 229 -19.97 -4.51 8.75
N ILE A 230 -18.87 -5.22 9.02
CA ILE A 230 -17.52 -4.65 9.03
C ILE A 230 -17.15 -4.07 7.65
N ALA A 231 -17.38 -4.83 6.58
CA ALA A 231 -17.08 -4.37 5.23
C ALA A 231 -17.88 -3.11 4.85
N LEU A 232 -19.19 -3.09 5.16
CA LEU A 232 -20.06 -1.94 4.93
C LEU A 232 -19.66 -0.71 5.76
N GLU A 233 -19.26 -0.89 7.01
CA GLU A 233 -18.84 0.22 7.87
C GLU A 233 -17.49 0.79 7.44
N GLN A 234 -16.51 -0.09 7.25
CA GLN A 234 -15.10 0.32 7.15
C GLN A 234 -14.62 0.47 5.70
N TRP A 235 -15.28 -0.16 4.71
CA TRP A 235 -14.77 -0.23 3.33
C TRP A 235 -15.79 0.15 2.25
N ARG A 236 -16.86 0.88 2.61
CA ARG A 236 -17.88 1.31 1.63
C ARG A 236 -17.34 2.17 0.49
N HIS A 237 -16.23 2.88 0.71
CA HIS A 237 -15.60 3.71 -0.31
C HIS A 237 -15.02 2.90 -1.48
N ALA A 238 -14.87 1.58 -1.36
CA ALA A 238 -14.40 0.72 -2.46
C ALA A 238 -15.25 0.83 -3.74
N VAL A 239 -16.51 1.27 -3.62
CA VAL A 239 -17.40 1.50 -4.78
C VAL A 239 -17.06 2.80 -5.55
N VAL A 240 -16.20 3.65 -5.00
CA VAL A 240 -15.78 4.88 -5.66
C VAL A 240 -14.66 4.56 -6.64
N THR A 241 -14.96 4.68 -7.92
CA THR A 241 -14.04 4.34 -9.00
C THR A 241 -13.38 5.59 -9.60
N PRO A 242 -12.25 5.45 -10.31
CA PRO A 242 -11.64 6.53 -11.07
C PRO A 242 -12.63 7.19 -12.07
N PRO A 243 -12.52 8.52 -12.33
CA PRO A 243 -11.53 9.42 -11.76
C PRO A 243 -11.89 9.91 -10.34
N ALA A 244 -13.13 9.74 -9.87
CA ALA A 244 -13.59 10.27 -8.58
C ALA A 244 -12.70 9.78 -7.40
N LEU A 245 -12.24 8.53 -7.42
CA LEU A 245 -11.34 7.98 -6.42
C LEU A 245 -10.08 8.85 -6.22
N TRP A 246 -9.56 9.45 -7.30
CA TRP A 246 -8.35 10.28 -7.25
C TRP A 246 -8.63 11.75 -6.99
N ASP A 247 -9.85 12.22 -7.27
CA ASP A 247 -10.17 13.65 -7.34
C ASP A 247 -10.92 14.16 -6.11
N LEU A 248 -11.59 13.28 -5.36
CA LEU A 248 -12.24 13.65 -4.10
C LEU A 248 -11.21 14.06 -3.05
N ALA A 249 -11.52 15.16 -2.31
CA ALA A 249 -10.56 15.79 -1.40
C ALA A 249 -10.79 15.47 0.08
N THR A 250 -11.99 15.06 0.47
CA THR A 250 -12.32 14.87 1.88
C THR A 250 -13.04 13.54 2.16
N PRO A 251 -12.91 12.99 3.37
CA PRO A 251 -13.66 11.79 3.79
C PRO A 251 -15.17 11.94 3.65
N GLU A 252 -15.70 13.14 3.88
CA GLU A 252 -17.13 13.43 3.76
C GLU A 252 -17.61 13.32 2.30
N GLU A 253 -16.78 13.71 1.34
CA GLU A 253 -17.10 13.55 -0.09
C GLU A 253 -17.15 12.07 -0.47
N PHE A 254 -16.25 11.25 0.05
CA PHE A 254 -16.30 9.78 -0.10
C PHE A 254 -17.55 9.20 0.56
N ASP A 255 -17.91 9.63 1.77
CA ASP A 255 -19.13 9.18 2.44
C ASP A 255 -20.38 9.48 1.62
N VAL A 256 -20.48 10.67 1.05
CA VAL A 256 -21.59 11.08 0.17
C VAL A 256 -21.60 10.20 -1.09
N ARG A 257 -20.45 9.99 -1.71
CA ARG A 257 -20.34 9.22 -2.95
C ARG A 257 -20.67 7.75 -2.76
N ALA A 258 -20.32 7.19 -1.61
CA ALA A 258 -20.53 5.79 -1.25
C ALA A 258 -21.82 5.52 -0.45
N ALA A 259 -22.68 6.52 -0.25
CA ALA A 259 -23.86 6.41 0.63
C ALA A 259 -24.85 5.29 0.22
N GLY A 260 -24.92 4.96 -1.06
CA GLY A 260 -25.78 3.90 -1.60
C GLY A 260 -25.11 2.53 -1.76
N ALA A 261 -23.86 2.36 -1.30
CA ALA A 261 -23.12 1.12 -1.45
C ALA A 261 -23.83 -0.05 -0.76
N THR A 262 -23.96 -1.16 -1.47
CA THR A 262 -24.49 -2.43 -0.96
C THR A 262 -23.35 -3.40 -0.66
N ILE A 263 -23.64 -4.46 0.08
CA ILE A 263 -22.63 -5.48 0.35
C ILE A 263 -22.17 -6.19 -0.94
N ASP A 264 -23.05 -6.34 -1.92
CA ASP A 264 -22.71 -6.99 -3.18
C ASP A 264 -21.74 -6.12 -4.01
N ASP A 265 -21.88 -4.79 -3.96
CA ASP A 265 -20.92 -3.87 -4.57
C ASP A 265 -19.54 -3.97 -3.90
N ILE A 266 -19.50 -4.09 -2.57
CA ILE A 266 -18.23 -4.18 -1.83
C ILE A 266 -17.53 -5.51 -2.07
N ARG A 267 -18.26 -6.62 -2.21
CA ARG A 267 -17.69 -7.94 -2.51
C ARG A 267 -16.92 -8.02 -3.80
N THR A 268 -17.12 -7.09 -4.72
CA THR A 268 -16.31 -7.02 -5.95
C THR A 268 -14.85 -6.60 -5.68
N HIS A 269 -14.59 -5.99 -4.53
CA HIS A 269 -13.27 -5.44 -4.14
C HIS A 269 -12.70 -6.04 -2.84
N VAL A 270 -13.55 -6.67 -2.01
CA VAL A 270 -13.22 -7.19 -0.69
C VAL A 270 -13.66 -8.64 -0.56
N ILE A 271 -12.80 -9.52 -0.13
CA ILE A 271 -13.17 -10.89 0.25
C ILE A 271 -13.94 -10.80 1.58
N VAL A 272 -15.25 -11.04 1.55
CA VAL A 272 -16.11 -10.99 2.74
C VAL A 272 -16.55 -12.39 3.12
N THR A 273 -15.96 -12.93 4.17
CA THR A 273 -16.21 -14.33 4.58
C THR A 273 -16.08 -14.54 6.09
N HIS A 274 -16.65 -15.61 6.59
CA HIS A 274 -16.47 -16.15 7.94
C HIS A 274 -15.88 -17.58 7.89
N GLU A 275 -15.65 -18.11 6.68
CA GLU A 275 -15.17 -19.46 6.45
C GLU A 275 -13.67 -19.44 6.16
N LEU A 276 -12.87 -19.97 7.06
CA LEU A 276 -11.42 -20.05 6.89
C LEU A 276 -11.00 -20.88 5.67
N SER A 277 -11.74 -21.92 5.34
CA SER A 277 -11.48 -22.75 4.16
C SER A 277 -11.61 -21.98 2.86
N GLU A 278 -12.70 -21.19 2.73
CA GLU A 278 -12.94 -20.31 1.57
C GLU A 278 -11.81 -19.27 1.44
N LEU A 279 -11.44 -18.63 2.55
CA LEU A 279 -10.37 -17.63 2.58
C LEU A 279 -9.03 -18.25 2.20
N ARG A 280 -8.67 -19.39 2.78
CA ARG A 280 -7.45 -20.12 2.46
C ARG A 280 -7.35 -20.47 0.98
N ASP A 281 -8.42 -21.05 0.41
CA ASP A 281 -8.42 -21.52 -0.96
C ASP A 281 -8.29 -20.33 -1.92
N ARG A 282 -8.98 -19.22 -1.65
CA ARG A 282 -8.87 -17.99 -2.46
C ARG A 282 -7.50 -17.33 -2.34
N LEU A 283 -6.93 -17.23 -1.15
CA LEU A 283 -5.59 -16.67 -0.94
C LEU A 283 -4.50 -17.55 -1.56
N SER A 284 -4.67 -18.87 -1.56
CA SER A 284 -3.74 -19.79 -2.23
C SER A 284 -3.77 -19.61 -3.75
N GLU A 285 -4.94 -19.43 -4.34
CA GLU A 285 -5.09 -19.12 -5.77
C GLU A 285 -4.40 -17.79 -6.11
N LEU A 286 -4.71 -16.72 -5.40
CA LEU A 286 -4.11 -15.40 -5.64
C LEU A 286 -2.59 -15.38 -5.43
N GLY A 287 -2.11 -16.11 -4.44
CA GLY A 287 -0.69 -16.23 -4.14
C GLY A 287 0.12 -16.99 -5.18
N ALA A 288 -0.52 -17.81 -6.04
CA ALA A 288 0.16 -18.52 -7.11
C ALA A 288 0.65 -17.60 -8.24
N ASP A 289 0.01 -16.45 -8.41
CA ASP A 289 0.25 -15.51 -9.51
C ASP A 289 1.20 -14.35 -9.15
N VAL A 290 1.65 -14.25 -7.88
CA VAL A 290 2.42 -13.11 -7.39
C VAL A 290 3.58 -13.53 -6.48
N ASP A 291 4.58 -12.64 -6.34
CA ASP A 291 5.72 -12.88 -5.46
C ASP A 291 5.39 -12.57 -3.99
N ARG A 292 4.48 -11.62 -3.76
CA ARG A 292 4.10 -11.17 -2.42
C ARG A 292 2.60 -10.94 -2.34
N LEU A 293 1.99 -11.41 -1.25
CA LEU A 293 0.58 -11.25 -0.96
C LEU A 293 0.42 -10.49 0.37
N TYR A 294 -0.12 -9.28 0.34
CA TYR A 294 -0.36 -8.48 1.54
C TYR A 294 -1.82 -8.49 1.92
N LEU A 295 -2.12 -9.00 3.11
CA LEU A 295 -3.47 -9.18 3.61
C LEU A 295 -3.89 -7.98 4.45
N HIS A 296 -4.92 -7.28 4.00
CA HIS A 296 -5.51 -6.14 4.67
C HIS A 296 -6.88 -6.53 5.24
N HIS A 297 -6.93 -6.88 6.54
CA HIS A 297 -8.22 -7.02 7.20
C HIS A 297 -8.84 -5.65 7.44
N VAL A 298 -10.02 -5.41 6.86
CA VAL A 298 -10.68 -4.09 6.90
C VAL A 298 -11.42 -3.81 8.22
N GLY A 299 -11.44 -4.75 9.17
CA GLY A 299 -11.95 -4.53 10.51
C GLY A 299 -10.97 -3.77 11.41
N THR A 300 -11.47 -3.13 12.44
CA THR A 300 -10.65 -2.39 13.43
C THR A 300 -10.02 -3.31 14.48
N ASP A 301 -10.60 -4.50 14.76
CA ASP A 301 -9.99 -5.54 15.59
C ASP A 301 -9.26 -6.55 14.71
N GLN A 302 -7.95 -6.57 14.82
CA GLN A 302 -7.08 -7.44 14.05
C GLN A 302 -6.80 -8.79 14.72
N SER A 303 -7.14 -8.94 16.00
CA SER A 303 -6.65 -10.03 16.85
C SER A 303 -7.10 -11.41 16.37
N ALA A 304 -8.39 -11.58 16.07
CA ALA A 304 -8.94 -12.83 15.56
C ALA A 304 -8.39 -13.16 14.17
N PHE A 305 -8.35 -12.17 13.29
CA PHE A 305 -7.80 -12.33 11.94
C PHE A 305 -6.35 -12.78 11.96
N ILE A 306 -5.48 -12.09 12.70
CA ILE A 306 -4.04 -12.40 12.80
C ILE A 306 -3.83 -13.82 13.34
N ARG A 307 -4.53 -14.18 14.42
CA ARG A 307 -4.44 -15.53 15.02
C ARG A 307 -4.86 -16.60 14.00
N ASP A 308 -6.04 -16.47 13.42
CA ASP A 308 -6.62 -17.50 12.55
C ASP A 308 -5.83 -17.64 11.24
N MET A 309 -5.28 -16.52 10.71
CA MET A 309 -4.33 -16.58 9.60
C MET A 309 -3.08 -17.38 9.98
N GLY A 310 -2.45 -17.07 11.13
CA GLY A 310 -1.25 -17.75 11.59
C GLY A 310 -1.45 -19.25 11.81
N GLU A 311 -2.57 -19.64 12.42
CA GLU A 311 -2.84 -21.05 12.78
C GLU A 311 -3.31 -21.89 11.58
N HIS A 312 -4.06 -21.34 10.63
CA HIS A 312 -4.79 -22.13 9.65
C HIS A 312 -4.50 -21.79 8.18
N VAL A 313 -4.14 -20.56 7.85
CA VAL A 313 -4.03 -20.11 6.45
C VAL A 313 -2.58 -20.04 6.00
N LEU A 314 -1.70 -19.38 6.74
CA LEU A 314 -0.30 -19.22 6.36
C LEU A 314 0.44 -20.58 6.19
N PRO A 315 0.24 -21.59 7.07
CA PRO A 315 0.84 -22.91 6.86
C PRO A 315 0.38 -23.57 5.57
N ALA A 316 -0.91 -23.49 5.25
CA ALA A 316 -1.48 -24.11 4.04
C ALA A 316 -0.98 -23.45 2.74
N ILE A 317 -0.87 -22.12 2.69
CA ILE A 317 -0.29 -21.41 1.53
C ILE A 317 1.18 -21.86 1.32
N ARG A 318 1.93 -22.06 2.40
CA ARG A 318 3.32 -22.53 2.34
C ARG A 318 3.45 -23.97 1.88
N GLU A 319 2.50 -24.84 2.20
CA GLU A 319 2.48 -26.23 1.76
C GLU A 319 2.13 -26.35 0.28
N ALA A 320 1.16 -25.55 -0.20
CA ALA A 320 0.74 -25.53 -1.60
C ALA A 320 1.83 -25.05 -2.57
N GLY A 321 2.79 -24.26 -2.09
CA GLY A 321 3.90 -23.72 -2.88
C GLY A 321 5.17 -24.60 -2.90
N ARG A 322 5.12 -25.79 -2.26
CA ARG A 322 6.22 -26.78 -2.27
C ARG A 322 6.00 -27.82 -3.35
#